data_c7d6f556f6c9ba0806249c99112b290f
#
_entry.id   c7d6f556f6c9ba0806249c99112b290f
#
_cell.length_a   1.000
_cell.length_b   1.000
_cell.length_c   1.000
_cell.angle_alpha   90.00
_cell.angle_beta   90.00
_cell.angle_gamma   90.00
#
_symmetry.space_group_name_H-M   'P 1'
#
loop_
_entity.id
_entity.type
_entity.pdbx_description
1 polymer ?
#
loop_
_entity_poly.entity_id
_entity_poly.type
_entity_poly.pdbx_seq_one_letter_code
_entity_poly.pdbx_strand_id
1 'polypeptide(L)'
;MDKATRRQQLFQELMKRPDIDQATQRYSEMVTTLRTRLESETGVGNWYEDPGSAGGALCGHNFVDVDGRDKATRGLPLWVSDGKVPDDKWTRMVEIAHEVARKYEFETPLRVIVDRPGDHEVTAADAFGADLKLGTKINTILSIRTGCHLTAVAHQRGTPTLPDYGG
;
A
#
# COMPACT_ATOMS: atom_id res chain seq x y z
N MET A 1 -19.16 1.33 -25.30
CA MET A 1 -17.78 1.81 -25.42
C MET A 1 -16.91 0.64 -25.81
N ASP A 2 -16.11 0.77 -26.84
CA ASP A 2 -15.22 -0.29 -27.29
C ASP A 2 -13.97 -0.41 -26.38
N LYS A 3 -13.24 -1.48 -26.56
CA LYS A 3 -12.04 -1.76 -25.74
C LYS A 3 -10.94 -0.72 -25.94
N ALA A 4 -10.74 -0.23 -27.15
CA ALA A 4 -9.71 0.76 -27.44
C ALA A 4 -9.97 2.08 -26.70
N THR A 5 -11.21 2.55 -26.73
CA THR A 5 -11.61 3.76 -26.00
C THR A 5 -11.48 3.56 -24.49
N ARG A 6 -11.91 2.41 -23.98
CA ARG A 6 -11.79 2.10 -22.54
C ARG A 6 -10.34 2.02 -22.11
N ARG A 7 -9.49 1.38 -22.92
CA ARG A 7 -8.04 1.31 -22.64
C ARG A 7 -7.45 2.71 -22.53
N GLN A 8 -7.78 3.58 -23.48
CA GLN A 8 -7.27 4.96 -23.46
C GLN A 8 -7.73 5.71 -22.22
N GLN A 9 -9.00 5.59 -21.85
CA GLN A 9 -9.53 6.26 -20.67
C GLN A 9 -8.89 5.75 -19.37
N LEU A 10 -8.78 4.44 -19.23
CA LEU A 10 -8.16 3.83 -18.03
C LEU A 10 -6.67 4.16 -17.94
N PHE A 11 -5.97 4.17 -19.08
CA PHE A 11 -4.57 4.57 -19.11
C PHE A 11 -4.42 6.04 -18.67
N GLN A 12 -5.27 6.93 -19.17
CA GLN A 12 -5.22 8.35 -18.77
C GLN A 12 -5.56 8.53 -17.28
N GLU A 13 -6.42 7.70 -16.74
CA GLU A 13 -6.69 7.69 -15.29
C GLU A 13 -5.43 7.32 -14.51
N LEU A 14 -4.70 6.29 -14.95
CA LEU A 14 -3.44 5.91 -14.33
C LEU A 14 -2.33 6.94 -14.53
N MET A 15 -2.36 7.70 -15.63
CA MET A 15 -1.42 8.81 -15.84
C MET A 15 -1.51 9.90 -14.78
N LYS A 16 -2.67 10.04 -14.14
CA LYS A 16 -2.88 11.02 -13.05
C LYS A 16 -2.25 10.57 -11.74
N ARG A 17 -1.90 9.29 -11.62
CA ARG A 17 -1.23 8.72 -10.44
C ARG A 17 0.28 8.80 -10.60
N PRO A 18 1.05 8.77 -9.50
CA PRO A 18 2.48 8.52 -9.61
C PRO A 18 2.73 7.19 -10.31
N ASP A 19 3.89 7.01 -10.92
CA ASP A 19 4.27 5.70 -11.42
C ASP A 19 4.55 4.74 -10.26
N ILE A 20 4.70 3.45 -10.55
CA ILE A 20 4.87 2.43 -9.50
C ILE A 20 6.11 2.65 -8.65
N ASP A 21 7.19 3.18 -9.23
CA ASP A 21 8.42 3.44 -8.48
C ASP A 21 8.25 4.62 -7.53
N GLN A 22 7.62 5.70 -7.99
CA GLN A 22 7.29 6.86 -7.17
C GLN A 22 6.32 6.50 -6.05
N ALA A 23 5.29 5.70 -6.34
CA ALA A 23 4.34 5.23 -5.34
C ALA A 23 5.05 4.37 -4.28
N THR A 24 5.92 3.46 -4.70
CA THR A 24 6.69 2.61 -3.79
C THR A 24 7.57 3.44 -2.87
N GLN A 25 8.25 4.44 -3.39
CA GLN A 25 9.10 5.33 -2.59
C GLN A 25 8.27 6.10 -1.56
N ARG A 26 7.14 6.65 -1.95
CA ARG A 26 6.24 7.38 -1.05
C ARG A 26 5.78 6.50 0.12
N TYR A 27 5.36 5.29 -0.17
CA TYR A 27 4.88 4.36 0.87
C TYR A 27 6.01 3.82 1.73
N SER A 28 7.21 3.66 1.18
CA SER A 28 8.41 3.31 1.97
C SER A 28 8.74 4.39 2.98
N GLU A 29 8.66 5.66 2.59
CA GLU A 29 8.85 6.80 3.49
C GLU A 29 7.80 6.80 4.61
N MET A 30 6.55 6.54 4.25
CA MET A 30 5.45 6.45 5.21
C MET A 30 5.71 5.36 6.26
N VAL A 31 6.11 4.17 5.82
CA VAL A 31 6.40 3.04 6.70
C VAL A 31 7.58 3.37 7.62
N THR A 32 8.62 4.00 7.10
CA THR A 32 9.76 4.44 7.90
C THR A 32 9.34 5.46 8.96
N THR A 33 8.55 6.45 8.58
CA THR A 33 8.01 7.45 9.51
C THR A 33 7.19 6.78 10.60
N LEU A 34 6.32 5.87 10.22
CA LEU A 34 5.45 5.17 11.16
C LEU A 34 6.26 4.31 12.14
N ARG A 35 7.21 3.50 11.66
CA ARG A 35 8.06 2.68 12.52
C ARG A 35 8.87 3.54 13.50
N THR A 36 9.46 4.63 13.02
CA THR A 36 10.25 5.53 13.86
C THR A 36 9.40 6.14 14.96
N ARG A 37 8.21 6.59 14.66
CA ARG A 37 7.30 7.17 15.65
C ARG A 37 6.80 6.13 16.65
N LEU A 38 6.44 4.93 16.16
CA LEU A 38 6.01 3.85 17.06
C LEU A 38 7.10 3.50 18.07
N GLU A 39 8.33 3.40 17.62
CA GLU A 39 9.45 3.10 18.51
C GLU A 39 9.68 4.22 19.53
N SER A 40 9.74 5.48 19.07
CA SER A 40 10.04 6.61 19.95
C SER A 40 8.91 6.92 20.94
N GLU A 41 7.66 6.73 20.56
CA GLU A 41 6.50 7.13 21.37
C GLU A 41 5.89 5.99 22.17
N THR A 42 6.05 4.74 21.74
CA THR A 42 5.47 3.57 22.42
C THR A 42 6.48 2.53 22.86
N GLY A 43 7.72 2.63 22.40
CA GLY A 43 8.75 1.63 22.66
C GLY A 43 8.61 0.37 21.79
N VAL A 44 7.65 0.32 20.87
CA VAL A 44 7.49 -0.82 19.96
C VAL A 44 8.49 -0.66 18.82
N GLY A 45 9.59 -1.40 18.92
CA GLY A 45 10.72 -1.27 18.01
C GLY A 45 11.32 -2.62 17.64
N ASN A 46 12.62 -2.61 17.31
CA ASN A 46 13.33 -3.78 16.81
C ASN A 46 12.64 -4.39 15.59
N TRP A 47 12.15 -3.51 14.72
CA TRP A 47 11.47 -3.91 13.50
C TRP A 47 12.43 -4.59 12.54
N TYR A 48 11.99 -5.69 11.94
CA TYR A 48 12.73 -6.35 10.87
C TYR A 48 11.80 -6.69 9.71
N GLU A 49 12.37 -6.77 8.52
CA GLU A 49 11.63 -7.21 7.34
C GLU A 49 11.48 -8.72 7.34
N ASP A 50 10.26 -9.20 7.06
CA ASP A 50 10.03 -10.62 6.85
C ASP A 50 10.59 -11.00 5.47
N PRO A 51 11.62 -11.89 5.40
CA PRO A 51 12.24 -12.25 4.14
C PRO A 51 11.22 -12.83 3.14
N GLY A 52 11.27 -12.35 1.90
CA GLY A 52 10.41 -12.84 0.83
C GLY A 52 8.97 -12.35 0.88
N SER A 53 8.63 -11.45 1.80
CA SER A 53 7.27 -10.92 1.91
C SER A 53 6.94 -9.85 0.87
N ALA A 54 7.97 -9.16 0.33
CA ALA A 54 7.77 -8.17 -0.72
C ALA A 54 7.49 -8.86 -2.06
N GLY A 55 6.63 -8.25 -2.88
CA GLY A 55 6.35 -8.80 -4.19
C GLY A 55 5.35 -7.97 -4.98
N GLY A 56 5.17 -8.34 -6.24
CA GLY A 56 4.19 -7.75 -7.13
C GLY A 56 2.97 -8.65 -7.28
N ALA A 57 1.89 -8.06 -7.75
CA ALA A 57 0.67 -8.77 -8.08
C ALA A 57 0.01 -8.11 -9.29
N LEU A 58 -1.01 -8.75 -9.83
CA LEU A 58 -1.81 -8.17 -10.91
C LEU A 58 -2.72 -7.08 -10.35
N CYS A 59 -3.05 -6.10 -11.21
CA CYS A 59 -3.85 -4.93 -10.83
C CYS A 59 -5.33 -5.21 -10.55
N GLY A 60 -5.80 -6.43 -10.73
CA GLY A 60 -7.21 -6.76 -10.55
C GLY A 60 -8.08 -6.28 -11.70
N HIS A 61 -9.39 -6.17 -11.46
CA HIS A 61 -10.38 -5.98 -12.52
C HIS A 61 -10.53 -4.55 -13.02
N ASN A 62 -10.19 -3.53 -12.21
CA ASN A 62 -10.51 -2.14 -12.53
C ASN A 62 -9.77 -1.61 -13.77
N PHE A 63 -8.62 -2.18 -14.09
CA PHE A 63 -7.77 -1.72 -15.19
C PHE A 63 -7.48 -2.84 -16.18
N VAL A 64 -8.41 -3.78 -16.34
CA VAL A 64 -8.21 -5.00 -17.13
C VAL A 64 -7.85 -4.71 -18.60
N ASP A 65 -8.36 -3.62 -19.17
CA ASP A 65 -8.10 -3.27 -20.57
C ASP A 65 -6.75 -2.58 -20.79
N VAL A 66 -6.04 -2.21 -19.73
CA VAL A 66 -4.67 -1.72 -19.82
C VAL A 66 -3.71 -2.90 -19.89
N ASP A 67 -2.78 -2.87 -20.85
CA ASP A 67 -1.83 -3.95 -21.04
C ASP A 67 -1.03 -4.23 -19.76
N GLY A 68 -0.84 -5.52 -19.45
CA GLY A 68 -0.11 -5.95 -18.26
C GLY A 68 1.34 -5.49 -18.20
N ARG A 69 1.93 -5.17 -19.36
CA ARG A 69 3.30 -4.63 -19.43
C ARG A 69 3.38 -3.17 -18.98
N ASP A 70 2.25 -2.47 -18.95
CA ASP A 70 2.19 -1.05 -18.62
C ASP A 70 1.86 -0.77 -17.17
N LYS A 71 1.43 -1.77 -16.42
CA LYS A 71 0.88 -1.56 -15.07
C LYS A 71 1.43 -2.57 -14.07
N ALA A 72 1.42 -2.19 -12.80
CA ALA A 72 1.88 -3.03 -11.70
C ALA A 72 1.22 -2.65 -10.38
N THR A 73 1.13 -3.61 -9.48
CA THR A 73 0.98 -3.38 -8.05
C THR A 73 2.25 -3.90 -7.37
N ARG A 74 2.51 -3.42 -6.17
CA ARG A 74 3.68 -3.86 -5.40
C ARG A 74 3.33 -3.97 -3.93
N GLY A 75 3.62 -5.13 -3.32
CA GLY A 75 3.62 -5.30 -1.88
C GLY A 75 4.99 -4.91 -1.37
N LEU A 76 5.05 -3.95 -0.44
CA LEU A 76 6.29 -3.61 0.24
C LEU A 76 6.60 -4.72 1.26
N PRO A 77 7.86 -4.80 1.75
CA PRO A 77 8.19 -5.79 2.76
C PRO A 77 7.28 -5.69 3.99
N LEU A 78 6.87 -6.85 4.52
CA LEU A 78 6.18 -6.92 5.81
C LEU A 78 7.19 -6.62 6.91
N TRP A 79 6.88 -5.65 7.75
CA TRP A 79 7.68 -5.33 8.92
C TRP A 79 7.10 -6.01 10.15
N VAL A 80 7.96 -6.61 10.95
CA VAL A 80 7.59 -7.36 12.16
C VAL A 80 8.36 -6.84 13.35
N SER A 81 7.67 -6.68 14.47
CA SER A 81 8.25 -6.48 15.79
C SER A 81 7.78 -7.64 16.67
N ASP A 82 8.71 -8.34 17.29
CA ASP A 82 8.39 -9.54 18.06
C ASP A 82 7.49 -9.22 19.25
N GLY A 83 6.52 -10.10 19.47
CA GLY A 83 5.60 -10.01 20.57
C GLY A 83 4.37 -9.17 20.28
N LYS A 84 3.36 -9.35 21.12
CA LYS A 84 2.14 -8.55 21.07
C LYS A 84 2.29 -7.29 21.89
N VAL A 85 1.55 -6.26 21.51
CA VAL A 85 1.53 -4.98 22.21
C VAL A 85 0.45 -5.01 23.30
N PRO A 86 0.73 -4.51 24.52
CA PRO A 86 -0.33 -4.31 25.52
C PRO A 86 -1.45 -3.41 24.99
N ASP A 87 -2.68 -3.67 25.41
CA ASP A 87 -3.86 -2.97 24.88
C ASP A 87 -3.80 -1.45 25.05
N ASP A 88 -3.19 -0.97 26.13
CA ASP A 88 -3.01 0.47 26.37
C ASP A 88 -2.05 1.11 25.37
N LYS A 89 -0.97 0.42 25.02
CA LYS A 89 -0.05 0.88 23.97
C LYS A 89 -0.67 0.80 22.59
N TRP A 90 -1.50 -0.20 22.35
CA TRP A 90 -2.20 -0.34 21.06
C TRP A 90 -3.01 0.91 20.73
N THR A 91 -3.75 1.45 21.70
CA THR A 91 -4.53 2.67 21.50
C THR A 91 -3.67 3.82 21.00
N ARG A 92 -2.49 4.01 21.61
CA ARG A 92 -1.55 5.05 21.19
C ARG A 92 -0.97 4.76 19.79
N MET A 93 -0.70 3.50 19.48
CA MET A 93 -0.23 3.11 18.15
C MET A 93 -1.24 3.48 17.06
N VAL A 94 -2.52 3.23 17.31
CA VAL A 94 -3.58 3.59 16.37
C VAL A 94 -3.65 5.11 16.17
N GLU A 95 -3.50 5.91 17.23
CA GLU A 95 -3.45 7.37 17.12
C GLU A 95 -2.29 7.82 16.23
N ILE A 96 -1.10 7.25 16.44
CA ILE A 96 0.08 7.56 15.61
C ILE A 96 -0.15 7.16 14.16
N ALA A 97 -0.68 5.95 13.94
CA ALA A 97 -0.98 5.46 12.60
C ALA A 97 -2.00 6.36 11.91
N HIS A 98 -3.00 6.83 12.63
CA HIS A 98 -4.01 7.76 12.11
C HIS A 98 -3.36 9.08 11.66
N GLU A 99 -2.47 9.66 12.46
CA GLU A 99 -1.78 10.91 12.12
C GLU A 99 -0.90 10.74 10.89
N VAL A 100 -0.12 9.66 10.82
CA VAL A 100 0.77 9.37 9.70
C VAL A 100 -0.06 9.08 8.44
N ALA A 101 -1.09 8.25 8.54
CA ALA A 101 -1.97 7.91 7.43
C ALA A 101 -2.59 9.16 6.81
N ARG A 102 -3.08 10.07 7.65
CA ARG A 102 -3.65 11.35 7.19
C ARG A 102 -2.63 12.17 6.40
N LYS A 103 -1.40 12.22 6.89
CA LYS A 103 -0.31 12.98 6.24
C LYS A 103 0.00 12.46 4.84
N TYR A 104 -0.17 11.16 4.62
CA TYR A 104 0.03 10.52 3.32
C TYR A 104 -1.28 10.33 2.55
N GLU A 105 -2.35 11.04 2.96
CA GLU A 105 -3.62 11.11 2.26
C GLU A 105 -4.39 9.77 2.22
N PHE A 106 -4.19 8.95 3.23
CA PHE A 106 -5.03 7.77 3.45
C PHE A 106 -6.34 8.18 4.12
N GLU A 107 -7.37 7.38 3.89
CA GLU A 107 -8.67 7.58 4.52
C GLU A 107 -8.57 7.43 6.04
N THR A 108 -9.18 8.35 6.76
CA THR A 108 -9.25 8.34 8.22
C THR A 108 -10.67 8.61 8.68
N PRO A 109 -11.11 8.04 9.85
CA PRO A 109 -10.31 7.21 10.75
C PRO A 109 -9.94 5.84 10.14
N LEU A 110 -8.93 5.20 10.73
CA LEU A 110 -8.55 3.85 10.34
C LEU A 110 -9.70 2.89 10.56
N ARG A 111 -9.86 1.93 9.65
CA ARG A 111 -10.90 0.90 9.75
C ARG A 111 -10.46 -0.16 10.75
N VAL A 112 -11.30 -0.43 11.74
CA VAL A 112 -11.07 -1.50 12.73
C VAL A 112 -11.52 -2.82 12.13
N ILE A 113 -10.60 -3.77 12.01
CA ILE A 113 -10.87 -5.12 11.49
C ILE A 113 -11.03 -6.10 12.64
N VAL A 114 -10.13 -6.05 13.64
CA VAL A 114 -10.19 -6.87 14.85
C VAL A 114 -9.92 -5.97 16.05
N ASP A 115 -10.69 -6.15 17.11
CA ASP A 115 -10.52 -5.40 18.35
C ASP A 115 -10.92 -6.24 19.54
N ARG A 116 -9.99 -7.09 19.99
CA ARG A 116 -10.17 -7.98 21.15
C ARG A 116 -8.93 -7.88 22.04
N PRO A 117 -9.03 -8.20 23.33
CA PRO A 117 -7.86 -8.17 24.21
C PRO A 117 -6.69 -8.97 23.63
N GLY A 118 -5.56 -8.31 23.42
CA GLY A 118 -4.35 -8.92 22.85
C GLY A 118 -4.43 -9.27 21.37
N ASP A 119 -5.48 -8.85 20.66
CA ASP A 119 -5.67 -9.17 19.23
C ASP A 119 -6.34 -7.99 18.54
N HIS A 120 -5.56 -7.21 17.79
CA HIS A 120 -6.02 -5.99 17.14
C HIS A 120 -5.50 -5.89 15.72
N GLU A 121 -6.31 -5.31 14.84
CA GLU A 121 -5.91 -4.98 13.48
C GLU A 121 -6.70 -3.77 12.98
N VAL A 122 -5.98 -2.83 12.37
CA VAL A 122 -6.59 -1.69 11.67
C VAL A 122 -6.02 -1.61 10.26
N THR A 123 -6.82 -1.06 9.35
CA THR A 123 -6.42 -0.85 7.96
C THR A 123 -6.81 0.55 7.50
N ALA A 124 -6.17 1.00 6.44
CA ALA A 124 -6.52 2.24 5.75
C ALA A 124 -6.23 2.09 4.27
N ALA A 125 -7.03 2.75 3.45
CA ALA A 125 -6.85 2.80 2.00
C ALA A 125 -6.64 4.24 1.55
N ASP A 126 -5.96 4.44 0.42
CA ASP A 126 -5.87 5.74 -0.21
C ASP A 126 -6.69 5.78 -1.51
N ALA A 127 -6.71 6.95 -2.16
CA ALA A 127 -7.48 7.15 -3.40
C ALA A 127 -6.93 6.33 -4.58
N PHE A 128 -5.71 5.80 -4.46
CA PHE A 128 -5.07 5.03 -5.52
C PHE A 128 -5.16 3.51 -5.30
N GLY A 129 -5.93 3.08 -4.31
CA GLY A 129 -6.12 1.65 -4.03
C GLY A 129 -5.04 1.02 -3.17
N ALA A 130 -4.16 1.83 -2.55
CA ALA A 130 -3.20 1.30 -1.59
C ALA A 130 -3.90 0.84 -0.31
N ASP A 131 -3.31 -0.12 0.37
CA ASP A 131 -3.85 -0.70 1.59
C ASP A 131 -2.74 -0.79 2.64
N LEU A 132 -2.97 -0.12 3.78
CA LEU A 132 -2.10 -0.13 4.94
C LEU A 132 -2.72 -1.03 6.01
N LYS A 133 -1.89 -1.87 6.63
CA LYS A 133 -2.32 -2.76 7.71
C LYS A 133 -1.37 -2.64 8.90
N LEU A 134 -1.93 -2.45 10.08
CA LEU A 134 -1.21 -2.50 11.35
C LEU A 134 -1.96 -3.44 12.29
N GLY A 135 -1.27 -4.41 12.85
CA GLY A 135 -1.90 -5.41 13.72
C GLY A 135 -0.96 -5.93 14.80
N THR A 136 -1.55 -6.54 15.81
CA THR A 136 -0.84 -7.22 16.89
C THR A 136 -1.67 -8.41 17.37
N LYS A 137 -1.01 -9.54 17.55
CA LYS A 137 -1.62 -10.76 18.11
C LYS A 137 -0.55 -11.63 18.75
N ILE A 138 0.22 -12.36 17.96
CA ILE A 138 1.42 -13.08 18.41
C ILE A 138 2.61 -12.14 18.27
N ASN A 139 2.73 -11.52 17.11
CA ASN A 139 3.70 -10.46 16.80
C ASN A 139 2.96 -9.20 16.37
N THR A 140 3.68 -8.10 16.29
CA THR A 140 3.17 -6.83 15.77
C THR A 140 3.64 -6.69 14.33
N ILE A 141 2.71 -6.39 13.43
CA ILE A 141 2.98 -6.34 11.98
C ILE A 141 2.57 -5.01 11.39
N LEU A 142 3.32 -4.60 10.37
CA LEU A 142 3.05 -3.41 9.59
C LEU A 142 3.31 -3.73 8.13
N SER A 143 2.31 -3.55 7.29
CA SER A 143 2.43 -3.81 5.86
C SER A 143 1.70 -2.76 5.04
N ILE A 144 2.14 -2.58 3.80
CA ILE A 144 1.48 -1.74 2.84
C ILE A 144 1.62 -2.37 1.44
N ARG A 145 0.52 -2.31 0.69
CA ARG A 145 0.47 -2.73 -0.71
C ARG A 145 0.02 -1.54 -1.53
N THR A 146 0.65 -1.31 -2.68
CA THR A 146 0.18 -0.27 -3.61
C THR A 146 -1.10 -0.70 -4.30
N GLY A 147 -1.86 0.27 -4.79
CA GLY A 147 -2.85 0.02 -5.82
C GLY A 147 -2.17 -0.15 -7.19
N CYS A 148 -2.98 -0.06 -8.24
CA CYS A 148 -2.49 -0.15 -9.62
C CYS A 148 -1.86 1.18 -10.05
N HIS A 149 -0.64 1.10 -10.57
CA HIS A 149 0.11 2.24 -11.11
C HIS A 149 0.74 1.84 -12.43
N LEU A 150 0.97 2.82 -13.29
CA LEU A 150 1.77 2.59 -14.49
C LEU A 150 3.23 2.31 -14.10
N THR A 151 3.91 1.52 -14.92
CA THR A 151 5.37 1.44 -14.83
C THR A 151 5.96 2.81 -15.17
N ALA A 152 7.19 3.08 -14.74
CA ALA A 152 7.86 4.34 -15.07
C ALA A 152 7.97 4.54 -16.58
N VAL A 153 8.28 3.47 -17.31
CA VAL A 153 8.40 3.50 -18.78
C VAL A 153 7.06 3.87 -19.42
N ALA A 154 5.97 3.23 -19.01
CA ALA A 154 4.64 3.52 -19.55
C ALA A 154 4.20 4.95 -19.24
N HIS A 155 4.46 5.42 -18.02
CA HIS A 155 4.12 6.76 -17.58
C HIS A 155 4.88 7.83 -18.40
N GLN A 156 6.17 7.60 -18.65
CA GLN A 156 7.00 8.50 -19.48
C GLN A 156 6.54 8.50 -20.93
N ARG A 157 6.19 7.33 -21.46
CA ARG A 157 5.68 7.21 -22.83
C ARG A 157 4.36 7.98 -23.01
N GLY A 158 3.47 7.92 -22.03
CA GLY A 158 2.20 8.66 -22.01
C GLY A 158 1.11 8.10 -22.91
N THR A 159 1.35 6.94 -23.53
CA THR A 159 0.38 6.26 -24.39
C THR A 159 0.36 4.78 -24.09
N PRO A 160 -0.81 4.12 -24.20
CA PRO A 160 -0.91 2.69 -23.88
C PRO A 160 -0.19 1.81 -24.91
N THR A 161 0.38 0.71 -24.40
CA THR A 161 0.82 -0.38 -25.26
C THR A 161 -0.39 -0.98 -25.94
N LEU A 162 -0.31 -1.14 -27.26
CA LEU A 162 -1.37 -1.76 -28.04
C LEU A 162 -1.25 -3.27 -28.01
N PRO A 163 -2.37 -4.01 -28.08
CA PRO A 163 -2.32 -5.46 -28.11
C PRO A 163 -1.60 -5.95 -29.35
N ASP A 164 -0.80 -7.03 -29.17
CA ASP A 164 -0.17 -7.73 -30.27
C ASP A 164 -1.25 -8.59 -30.95
N TYR A 165 -1.75 -8.13 -32.08
CA TYR A 165 -2.53 -9.02 -32.94
C TYR A 165 -1.50 -9.85 -33.69
N GLY A 166 -1.21 -11.04 -33.16
CA GLY A 166 -0.22 -11.94 -33.72
C GLY A 166 -0.36 -12.07 -35.22
N GLY A 167 0.61 -11.53 -35.90
CA GLY A 167 0.75 -11.65 -37.33
C GLY A 167 1.73 -12.75 -37.65
#